data_f1665053226972b76c36d511883434e0
#
_entry.id   f1665053226972b76c36d511883434e0
#
_cell.length_a   1.000
_cell.length_b   1.000
_cell.length_c   1.000
_cell.angle_alpha   90.00
_cell.angle_beta   90.00
_cell.angle_gamma   90.00
#
_symmetry.space_group_name_H-M   'P 1'
#
loop_
_entity.id
_entity.type
_entity.pdbx_description
1 polymer ?
#
loop_
_entity_poly.entity_id
_entity_poly.type
_entity_poly.pdbx_seq_one_letter_code
_entity_poly.pdbx_strand_id
1 'polypeptide(L)'
;FDTIVTGKYISRRGVKTDNLVKYGEVLIASDGTLGENETFCRAIYANEDLEGAFISSHFIRMKSNDKVPAGYLYCWLNSDYGFRLIRRTQAGTKICHPINRMFLDIPVPILAKEDMNKIDRMVRNAHTKRHLANEKELKAIAMVEAEIEKWN
;
A
#
# COMPACT_ATOMS: atom_id res chain seq x y z
N PHE A 1 -7.95 -2.66 2.70
CA PHE A 1 -7.86 -3.12 1.32
C PHE A 1 -7.15 -4.46 1.32
N ASP A 2 -7.79 -5.49 0.82
CA ASP A 2 -7.13 -6.75 0.54
C ASP A 2 -6.46 -6.64 -0.82
N THR A 3 -5.20 -7.04 -0.89
CA THR A 3 -4.46 -7.10 -2.14
C THR A 3 -4.97 -8.31 -2.92
N ILE A 4 -5.80 -8.06 -3.92
CA ILE A 4 -6.25 -9.11 -4.84
C ILE A 4 -5.21 -9.21 -5.94
N VAL A 5 -4.56 -10.36 -6.06
CA VAL A 5 -3.72 -10.67 -7.22
C VAL A 5 -4.63 -10.84 -8.43
N THR A 6 -4.68 -9.82 -9.28
CA THR A 6 -5.58 -9.79 -10.45
C THR A 6 -5.10 -10.63 -11.62
N GLY A 7 -3.98 -11.35 -11.48
CA GLY A 7 -3.37 -12.13 -12.58
C GLY A 7 -2.84 -11.29 -13.73
N LYS A 8 -2.73 -9.97 -13.58
CA LYS A 8 -2.11 -9.11 -14.58
C LYS A 8 -0.60 -9.16 -14.43
N TYR A 9 0.05 -9.65 -15.46
CA TYR A 9 1.50 -9.76 -15.53
C TYR A 9 2.07 -8.82 -16.57
N ILE A 10 3.25 -8.29 -16.30
CA ILE A 10 4.05 -7.53 -17.26
C ILE A 10 5.30 -8.31 -17.61
N SER A 11 5.80 -8.10 -18.85
CA SER A 11 7.10 -8.67 -19.23
C SER A 11 8.21 -8.08 -18.37
N ARG A 12 9.09 -8.91 -17.85
CA ARG A 12 10.29 -8.46 -17.13
C ARG A 12 11.30 -7.75 -18.04
N ARG A 13 11.14 -7.86 -19.35
CA ARG A 13 12.04 -7.24 -20.34
C ARG A 13 11.93 -5.72 -20.25
N GLY A 14 12.98 -5.07 -19.81
CA GLY A 14 13.05 -3.62 -19.64
C GLY A 14 12.55 -3.06 -18.30
N VAL A 15 12.08 -3.92 -17.37
CA VAL A 15 11.75 -3.51 -16.02
C VAL A 15 13.02 -3.43 -15.19
N LYS A 16 13.36 -2.24 -14.71
CA LYS A 16 14.45 -2.05 -13.76
C LYS A 16 14.02 -2.54 -12.37
N THR A 17 14.92 -3.18 -11.63
CA THR A 17 14.65 -3.66 -10.27
C THR A 17 14.20 -2.57 -9.31
N ASP A 18 14.65 -1.33 -9.52
CA ASP A 18 14.23 -0.17 -8.71
C ASP A 18 12.76 0.22 -8.92
N ASN A 19 12.12 -0.25 -9.99
CA ASN A 19 10.71 -0.03 -10.25
C ASN A 19 9.81 -1.05 -9.53
N LEU A 20 10.40 -2.11 -8.97
CA LEU A 20 9.67 -3.10 -8.20
C LEU A 20 9.46 -2.60 -6.77
N VAL A 21 8.28 -2.89 -6.25
CA VAL A 21 7.91 -2.59 -4.86
C VAL A 21 8.80 -3.40 -3.92
N LYS A 22 9.25 -2.76 -2.86
CA LYS A 22 10.01 -3.42 -1.79
C LYS A 22 9.14 -3.53 -0.55
N TYR A 23 9.32 -4.61 0.19
CA TYR A 23 8.67 -4.77 1.50
C TYR A 23 8.89 -3.53 2.38
N GLY A 24 7.83 -3.07 3.03
CA GLY A 24 7.86 -1.91 3.90
C GLY A 24 7.81 -0.55 3.20
N GLU A 25 7.66 -0.49 1.88
CA GLU A 25 7.31 0.76 1.21
C GLU A 25 5.86 1.15 1.53
N VAL A 26 5.59 2.44 1.54
CA VAL A 26 4.23 2.99 1.66
C VAL A 26 3.83 3.56 0.30
N LEU A 27 2.74 3.04 -0.25
CA LEU A 27 2.21 3.42 -1.55
C LEU A 27 0.96 4.26 -1.35
N ILE A 28 0.83 5.37 -2.08
CA ILE A 28 -0.36 6.23 -2.01
C ILE A 28 -1.01 6.26 -3.39
N ALA A 29 -2.30 5.94 -3.47
CA ALA A 29 -3.06 6.11 -4.69
C ALA A 29 -3.14 7.60 -5.05
N SER A 30 -2.45 7.99 -6.13
CA SER A 30 -2.27 9.38 -6.53
C SER A 30 -3.31 9.88 -7.54
N ASP A 31 -4.15 9.00 -8.04
CA ASP A 31 -5.17 9.35 -9.02
C ASP A 31 -6.52 8.76 -8.60
N GLY A 32 -7.57 9.53 -8.76
CA GLY A 32 -8.93 9.05 -8.48
C GLY A 32 -9.94 10.13 -8.18
N THR A 33 -11.09 9.70 -7.72
CA THR A 33 -12.24 10.53 -7.37
C THR A 33 -12.27 10.86 -5.87
N LEU A 34 -12.98 11.92 -5.50
CA LEU A 34 -12.99 12.47 -4.13
C LEU A 34 -14.03 11.80 -3.19
N GLY A 35 -14.59 10.65 -3.52
CA GLY A 35 -15.53 9.96 -2.62
C GLY A 35 -14.88 9.52 -1.30
N GLU A 36 -15.62 9.53 -0.18
CA GLU A 36 -15.08 9.13 1.14
C GLU A 36 -14.61 7.66 1.16
N ASN A 37 -15.23 6.81 0.37
CA ASN A 37 -14.89 5.38 0.26
C ASN A 37 -13.93 5.07 -0.92
N GLU A 38 -13.49 6.10 -1.63
CA GLU A 38 -12.59 5.95 -2.76
C GLU A 38 -11.14 5.71 -2.33
N THR A 39 -10.38 5.10 -3.21
CA THR A 39 -8.97 4.75 -2.94
C THR A 39 -8.02 5.95 -3.03
N PHE A 40 -8.43 7.02 -3.69
CA PHE A 40 -7.62 8.23 -3.87
C PHE A 40 -7.11 8.78 -2.53
N CYS A 41 -5.83 9.02 -2.45
CA CYS A 41 -5.10 9.44 -1.25
C CYS A 41 -5.01 8.39 -0.12
N ARG A 42 -5.49 7.16 -0.33
CA ARG A 42 -5.30 6.09 0.66
C ARG A 42 -3.89 5.52 0.55
N ALA A 43 -3.28 5.29 1.70
CA ALA A 43 -1.99 4.66 1.77
C ALA A 43 -2.13 3.13 1.90
N ILE A 44 -1.21 2.42 1.25
CA ILE A 44 -1.09 0.96 1.28
C ILE A 44 0.29 0.65 1.85
N TYR A 45 0.37 -0.27 2.79
CA TYR A 45 1.63 -0.81 3.28
C TYR A 45 2.04 -1.98 2.40
N ALA A 46 3.21 -1.92 1.80
CA ALA A 46 3.74 -3.00 0.98
C ALA A 46 4.22 -4.15 1.88
N ASN A 47 3.38 -5.16 1.99
CA ASN A 47 3.67 -6.41 2.66
C ASN A 47 4.25 -7.44 1.68
N GLU A 48 4.34 -8.68 2.12
CA GLU A 48 4.86 -9.82 1.34
C GLU A 48 4.08 -10.02 0.03
N ASP A 49 2.77 -9.76 0.01
CA ASP A 49 1.91 -9.93 -1.19
C ASP A 49 2.25 -8.92 -2.29
N LEU A 50 2.78 -7.77 -1.94
CA LEU A 50 3.16 -6.70 -2.88
C LEU A 50 4.64 -6.66 -3.20
N GLU A 51 5.48 -7.38 -2.46
CA GLU A 51 6.92 -7.37 -2.72
C GLU A 51 7.22 -7.94 -4.12
N GLY A 52 8.04 -7.23 -4.88
CA GLY A 52 8.37 -7.58 -6.25
C GLY A 52 7.30 -7.24 -7.29
N ALA A 53 6.15 -6.67 -6.88
CA ALA A 53 5.15 -6.19 -7.82
C ALA A 53 5.63 -4.94 -8.56
N PHE A 54 5.14 -4.77 -9.79
CA PHE A 54 5.29 -3.52 -10.53
C PHE A 54 4.04 -2.67 -10.32
N ILE A 55 4.23 -1.41 -9.96
CA ILE A 55 3.13 -0.44 -9.84
C ILE A 55 3.22 0.62 -10.93
N SER A 56 2.07 1.11 -11.37
CA SER A 56 1.97 2.18 -12.35
C SER A 56 2.34 3.55 -11.74
N SER A 57 2.44 4.56 -12.59
CA SER A 57 2.63 5.97 -12.16
C SER A 57 1.48 6.55 -11.33
N HIS A 58 0.37 5.81 -11.21
CA HIS A 58 -0.78 6.21 -10.37
C HIS A 58 -0.56 5.98 -8.88
N PHE A 59 0.65 5.64 -8.48
CA PHE A 59 1.04 5.51 -7.07
C PHE A 59 2.27 6.33 -6.76
N ILE A 60 2.20 7.12 -5.70
CA ILE A 60 3.37 7.71 -5.07
C ILE A 60 4.01 6.66 -4.18
N ARG A 61 5.32 6.43 -4.34
CA ARG A 61 6.10 5.49 -3.52
C ARG A 61 6.89 6.26 -2.48
N MET A 62 6.73 5.87 -1.24
CA MET A 62 7.45 6.44 -0.11
C MET A 62 8.30 5.37 0.56
N LYS A 63 9.56 5.69 0.77
CA LYS A 63 10.48 4.86 1.57
C LYS A 63 10.61 5.47 2.95
N SER A 64 10.53 4.64 3.97
CA SER A 64 10.85 5.06 5.33
C SER A 64 12.35 5.36 5.47
N ASN A 65 12.68 6.10 6.50
CA ASN A 65 14.03 6.38 6.92
C ASN A 65 14.18 6.08 8.44
N ASP A 66 15.38 6.25 8.97
CA ASP A 66 15.67 5.97 10.38
C ASP A 66 14.88 6.82 11.38
N LYS A 67 14.28 7.94 10.92
CA LYS A 67 13.52 8.86 11.77
C LYS A 67 12.04 8.50 11.82
N VAL A 68 11.48 7.97 10.71
CA VAL A 68 10.04 7.69 10.57
C VAL A 68 9.87 6.25 10.07
N PRO A 69 9.53 5.29 10.95
CA PRO A 69 9.27 3.91 10.56
C PRO A 69 8.08 3.79 9.60
N ALA A 70 8.15 2.82 8.68
CA ALA A 70 7.17 2.66 7.60
C ALA A 70 5.74 2.41 8.09
N GLY A 71 5.56 1.55 9.08
CA GLY A 71 4.25 1.27 9.65
C GLY A 71 3.65 2.48 10.36
N TYR A 72 4.47 3.30 11.02
CA TYR A 72 4.03 4.56 11.59
C TYR A 72 3.58 5.54 10.49
N LEU A 73 4.40 5.71 9.44
CA LEU A 73 4.07 6.55 8.29
C LEU A 73 2.75 6.12 7.65
N TYR A 74 2.57 4.81 7.43
CA TYR A 74 1.33 4.23 6.93
C TYR A 74 0.12 4.60 7.80
N CYS A 75 0.23 4.46 9.12
CA CYS A 75 -0.85 4.83 10.04
C CYS A 75 -1.15 6.32 10.01
N TRP A 76 -0.12 7.16 9.99
CA TRP A 76 -0.31 8.62 9.90
C TRP A 76 -1.06 8.99 8.63
N LEU A 77 -0.64 8.50 7.48
CA LEU A 77 -1.25 8.84 6.18
C LEU A 77 -2.69 8.32 6.04
N ASN A 78 -3.04 7.21 6.71
CA ASN A 78 -4.40 6.69 6.76
C ASN A 78 -5.24 7.23 7.92
N SER A 79 -4.64 7.99 8.85
CA SER A 79 -5.42 8.69 9.86
C SER A 79 -6.35 9.73 9.20
N ASP A 80 -7.42 10.08 9.88
CA ASP A 80 -8.35 11.10 9.36
C ASP A 80 -7.62 12.42 9.04
N TYR A 81 -6.65 12.80 9.86
CA TYR A 81 -5.85 14.00 9.66
C TYR A 81 -4.94 13.89 8.43
N GLY A 82 -4.13 12.86 8.33
CA GLY A 82 -3.19 12.65 7.23
C GLY A 82 -3.90 12.52 5.89
N PHE A 83 -4.96 11.71 5.85
CA PHE A 83 -5.79 11.52 4.68
C PHE A 83 -6.41 12.83 4.18
N ARG A 84 -6.98 13.65 5.07
CA ARG A 84 -7.58 14.94 4.70
C ARG A 84 -6.52 15.95 4.27
N LEU A 85 -5.34 15.95 4.88
CA LEU A 85 -4.23 16.80 4.46
C LEU A 85 -3.78 16.45 3.03
N ILE A 86 -3.64 15.18 2.69
CA ILE A 86 -3.30 14.76 1.32
C ILE A 86 -4.38 15.25 0.34
N ARG A 87 -5.64 15.06 0.64
CA ARG A 87 -6.75 15.50 -0.19
C ARG A 87 -6.79 17.02 -0.42
N ARG A 88 -6.33 17.82 0.54
CA ARG A 88 -6.24 19.28 0.37
C ARG A 88 -5.19 19.71 -0.64
N THR A 89 -4.25 18.84 -1.00
CA THR A 89 -3.22 19.13 -2.01
C THR A 89 -3.66 18.82 -3.43
N GLN A 90 -4.88 18.33 -3.62
CA GLN A 90 -5.36 17.85 -4.90
C GLN A 90 -5.70 18.98 -5.89
N ALA A 91 -5.54 18.68 -7.17
CA ALA A 91 -6.06 19.43 -8.30
C ALA A 91 -6.82 18.49 -9.24
N GLY A 92 -7.75 19.05 -9.99
CA GLY A 92 -8.63 18.31 -10.90
C GLY A 92 -10.07 18.28 -10.41
N THR A 93 -10.99 18.01 -11.33
CA THR A 93 -12.44 18.04 -11.04
C THR A 93 -13.06 16.64 -11.09
N LYS A 94 -12.66 15.80 -12.02
CA LYS A 94 -13.20 14.44 -12.19
C LYS A 94 -12.17 13.39 -11.78
N ILE A 95 -10.95 13.49 -12.27
CA ILE A 95 -9.81 12.72 -11.82
C ILE A 95 -8.86 13.69 -11.13
N CYS A 96 -8.66 13.48 -9.84
CA CYS A 96 -7.85 14.34 -9.00
C CYS A 96 -6.44 13.78 -8.86
N HIS A 97 -5.46 14.68 -8.75
CA HIS A 97 -4.05 14.36 -8.54
C HIS A 97 -3.49 15.27 -7.43
N PRO A 98 -2.60 14.80 -6.55
CA PRO A 98 -1.91 15.66 -5.61
C PRO A 98 -0.99 16.63 -6.35
N ILE A 99 -0.96 17.88 -5.92
CA ILE A 99 0.06 18.83 -6.35
C ILE A 99 1.35 18.49 -5.61
N ASN A 100 2.38 18.00 -6.32
CA ASN A 100 3.61 17.46 -5.73
C ASN A 100 4.24 18.38 -4.68
N ARG A 101 4.35 19.68 -4.95
CA ARG A 101 4.93 20.62 -4.00
C ARG A 101 4.14 20.66 -2.69
N MET A 102 2.82 20.79 -2.77
CA MET A 102 1.96 20.84 -1.58
C MET A 102 1.95 19.51 -0.83
N PHE A 103 2.01 18.39 -1.56
CA PHE A 103 2.09 17.06 -0.96
C PHE A 103 3.39 16.87 -0.17
N LEU A 104 4.52 17.34 -0.68
CA LEU A 104 5.81 17.24 0.01
C LEU A 104 5.90 18.13 1.26
N ASP A 105 5.09 19.18 1.32
CA ASP A 105 5.02 20.09 2.48
C ASP A 105 4.09 19.57 3.60
N ILE A 106 3.43 18.41 3.43
CA ILE A 106 2.58 17.83 4.47
C ILE A 106 3.44 17.42 5.69
N PRO A 107 3.18 17.99 6.87
CA PRO A 107 3.96 17.67 8.05
C PRO A 107 3.68 16.23 8.52
N VAL A 108 4.74 15.51 8.86
CA VAL A 108 4.64 14.21 9.54
C VAL A 108 4.94 14.44 11.02
N PRO A 109 4.00 14.21 11.94
CA PRO A 109 4.25 14.36 13.37
C PRO A 109 5.35 13.41 13.83
N ILE A 110 6.30 13.90 14.58
CA ILE A 110 7.36 13.07 15.17
C ILE A 110 7.01 12.83 16.64
N LEU A 111 6.62 11.62 16.95
CA LEU A 111 6.33 11.15 18.31
C LEU A 111 7.62 10.66 18.99
N ALA A 112 7.48 10.24 20.25
CA ALA A 112 8.56 9.51 20.90
C ALA A 112 8.92 8.26 20.09
N LYS A 113 10.22 7.98 19.97
CA LYS A 113 10.73 6.87 19.15
C LYS A 113 10.12 5.52 19.53
N GLU A 114 9.88 5.32 20.81
CA GLU A 114 9.26 4.10 21.35
C GLU A 114 7.83 3.92 20.84
N ASP A 115 7.03 5.00 20.82
CA ASP A 115 5.65 4.96 20.35
C ASP A 115 5.58 4.70 18.84
N MET A 116 6.41 5.39 18.05
CA MET A 116 6.49 5.15 16.61
C MET A 116 6.88 3.70 16.30
N ASN A 117 7.87 3.17 17.03
CA ASN A 117 8.30 1.78 16.87
C ASN A 117 7.22 0.77 17.31
N LYS A 118 6.45 1.08 18.34
CA LYS A 118 5.32 0.25 18.77
C LYS A 118 4.25 0.19 17.70
N ILE A 119 3.88 1.34 17.13
CA ILE A 119 2.91 1.42 16.02
C ILE A 119 3.43 0.64 14.80
N ASP A 120 4.69 0.82 14.43
CA ASP A 120 5.32 0.10 13.30
C ASP A 120 5.23 -1.42 13.48
N ARG A 121 5.58 -1.93 14.67
CA ARG A 121 5.46 -3.37 14.96
C ARG A 121 4.02 -3.88 14.86
N MET A 122 3.03 -3.10 15.34
CA MET A 122 1.62 -3.47 15.22
C MET A 122 1.19 -3.58 13.75
N VAL A 123 1.59 -2.64 12.91
CA VAL A 123 1.29 -2.65 11.48
C VAL A 123 1.93 -3.85 10.80
N ARG A 124 3.23 -4.07 11.01
CA ARG A 124 3.95 -5.23 10.44
C ARG A 124 3.26 -6.53 10.82
N ASN A 125 2.98 -6.74 12.10
CA ASN A 125 2.30 -7.94 12.57
C ASN A 125 0.91 -8.13 11.93
N ALA A 126 0.14 -7.05 11.77
CA ALA A 126 -1.17 -7.11 11.13
C ALA A 126 -1.06 -7.52 9.66
N HIS A 127 -0.10 -6.96 8.93
CA HIS A 127 0.10 -7.26 7.51
C HIS A 127 0.67 -8.67 7.29
N THR A 128 1.62 -9.13 8.09
CA THR A 128 2.10 -10.52 8.04
C THR A 128 0.98 -11.53 8.34
N LYS A 129 0.11 -11.24 9.32
CA LYS A 129 -1.05 -12.11 9.59
C LYS A 129 -2.04 -12.13 8.42
N ARG A 130 -2.23 -11.01 7.74
CA ARG A 130 -3.09 -10.93 6.55
C ARG A 130 -2.50 -11.77 5.41
N HIS A 131 -1.21 -11.63 5.13
CA HIS A 131 -0.50 -12.45 4.15
C HIS A 131 -0.69 -13.95 4.44
N LEU A 132 -0.43 -14.39 5.67
CA LEU A 132 -0.61 -15.79 6.07
C LEU A 132 -2.07 -16.25 5.95
N ALA A 133 -3.05 -15.37 6.18
CA ALA A 133 -4.47 -15.69 5.98
C ALA A 133 -4.77 -15.90 4.49
N ASN A 134 -4.28 -15.00 3.61
CA ASN A 134 -4.43 -15.11 2.16
C ASN A 134 -3.80 -16.42 1.62
N GLU A 135 -2.61 -16.77 2.07
CA GLU A 135 -1.96 -18.04 1.68
C GLU A 135 -2.78 -19.27 2.07
N LYS A 136 -3.36 -19.26 3.28
CA LYS A 136 -4.21 -20.37 3.75
C LYS A 136 -5.49 -20.47 2.93
N GLU A 137 -6.11 -19.36 2.61
CA GLU A 137 -7.32 -19.33 1.79
C GLU A 137 -7.05 -19.86 0.37
N LEU A 138 -6.00 -19.38 -0.28
CA LEU A 138 -5.58 -19.86 -1.60
C LEU A 138 -5.27 -21.36 -1.58
N LYS A 139 -4.61 -21.84 -0.54
CA LYS A 139 -4.35 -23.28 -0.36
C LYS A 139 -5.64 -24.08 -0.21
N ALA A 140 -6.60 -23.58 0.55
CA ALA A 140 -7.90 -24.26 0.72
C ALA A 140 -8.66 -24.33 -0.60
N ILE A 141 -8.67 -23.25 -1.38
CA ILE A 141 -9.28 -23.21 -2.72
C ILE A 141 -8.61 -24.26 -3.64
N ALA A 142 -7.27 -24.24 -3.70
CA ALA A 142 -6.51 -25.20 -4.53
C ALA A 142 -6.77 -26.67 -4.14
N MET A 143 -7.00 -26.96 -2.85
CA MET A 143 -7.36 -28.31 -2.41
C MET A 143 -8.73 -28.75 -2.96
N VAL A 144 -9.70 -27.85 -2.99
CA VAL A 144 -11.03 -28.13 -3.57
C VAL A 144 -10.93 -28.35 -5.08
N GLU A 145 -10.22 -27.47 -5.77
CA GLU A 145 -10.01 -27.57 -7.23
C GLU A 145 -9.33 -28.90 -7.62
N ALA A 146 -8.26 -29.26 -6.90
CA ALA A 146 -7.55 -30.52 -7.12
C ALA A 146 -8.41 -31.76 -6.84
N GLU A 147 -9.40 -31.67 -5.96
CA GLU A 147 -10.32 -32.78 -5.71
C GLU A 147 -11.36 -32.91 -6.83
N ILE A 148 -11.87 -31.78 -7.31
CA ILE A 148 -12.82 -31.75 -8.44
C ILE A 148 -12.16 -32.28 -9.74
N GLU A 149 -10.90 -31.94 -10.00
CA GLU A 149 -10.15 -32.41 -11.17
C GLU A 149 -10.01 -33.95 -11.22
N LYS A 150 -10.05 -34.64 -10.08
CA LYS A 150 -10.02 -36.10 -10.02
C LYS A 150 -11.33 -36.77 -10.46
N TRP A 151 -12.41 -36.00 -10.59
CA TRP A 151 -13.72 -36.53 -11.00
C TRP A 151 -13.90 -36.57 -12.52
N ASN A 152 -12.96 -35.97 -13.29
CA ASN A 152 -12.88 -36.04 -14.75
C ASN A 152 -11.93 -37.17 -15.17
#